data_9afba70edf05ac7ad514a5c91ca4f3a9
#
_entry.id   9afba70edf05ac7ad514a5c91ca4f3a9
#
_cell.length_a   1.000
_cell.length_b   1.000
_cell.length_c   1.000
_cell.angle_alpha   90.00
_cell.angle_beta   90.00
_cell.angle_gamma   90.00
#
_symmetry.space_group_name_H-M   'P 1'
#
loop_
_entity.id
_entity.type
_entity.pdbx_description
1 polymer ?
#
loop_
_entity_poly.entity_id
_entity_poly.type
_entity_poly.pdbx_seq_one_letter_code
_entity_poly.pdbx_strand_id
1 'polypeptide(L)'
;MNPIDGGLLILRIVVGLTIIAHGVNHARNLEGTARWFARVGFRMAPVQARMSAVTEIGAGSLLLVGLLTPLAAAAIIATMTVAAGSIHRFNGFFIFRKGEGWEYVNMLSWVAFVIAWTGGGRYALDRTLGINFGEVWSPLIGLAGLAAGVGQLILFWRRPVPASQ
;
A
#
# COMPACT_ATOMS: atom_id res chain seq x y z
N MET A 1 -22.95 -16.64 9.99
CA MET A 1 -21.69 -15.89 9.76
C MET A 1 -21.79 -14.59 10.54
N ASN A 2 -20.81 -14.27 11.39
CA ASN A 2 -20.79 -12.98 12.06
C ASN A 2 -20.63 -11.88 10.99
N PRO A 3 -21.46 -10.82 10.95
CA PRO A 3 -21.36 -9.75 9.97
C PRO A 3 -20.00 -9.05 9.93
N ILE A 4 -19.36 -8.89 11.08
CA ILE A 4 -18.02 -8.26 11.17
C ILE A 4 -16.97 -9.13 10.47
N ASP A 5 -16.95 -10.44 10.75
CA ASP A 5 -16.00 -11.36 10.12
C ASP A 5 -16.22 -11.46 8.61
N GLY A 6 -17.47 -11.42 8.16
CA GLY A 6 -17.81 -11.38 6.74
C GLY A 6 -17.37 -10.09 6.07
N GLY A 7 -17.57 -8.95 6.71
CA GLY A 7 -17.11 -7.64 6.25
C GLY A 7 -15.59 -7.59 6.11
N LEU A 8 -14.85 -8.07 7.11
CA LEU A 8 -13.38 -8.13 7.07
C LEU A 8 -12.87 -9.05 5.95
N LEU A 9 -13.51 -10.20 5.72
CA LEU A 9 -13.17 -11.07 4.61
C LEU A 9 -13.33 -10.35 3.26
N ILE A 10 -14.46 -9.68 3.04
CA ILE A 10 -14.74 -8.94 1.80
C ILE A 10 -13.71 -7.82 1.61
N LEU A 11 -13.43 -7.03 2.66
CA LEU A 11 -12.43 -5.95 2.60
C LEU A 11 -11.04 -6.49 2.23
N ARG A 12 -10.60 -7.59 2.83
CA ARG A 12 -9.31 -8.22 2.51
C ARG A 12 -9.26 -8.69 1.06
N ILE A 13 -10.34 -9.30 0.56
CA ILE A 13 -10.41 -9.76 -0.83
C ILE A 13 -10.32 -8.57 -1.78
N VAL A 14 -11.14 -7.54 -1.59
CA VAL A 14 -11.20 -6.39 -2.48
C VAL A 14 -9.87 -5.62 -2.47
N VAL A 15 -9.36 -5.27 -1.29
CA VAL A 15 -8.10 -4.54 -1.16
C VAL A 15 -6.93 -5.39 -1.67
N GLY A 16 -6.86 -6.67 -1.27
CA GLY A 16 -5.79 -7.58 -1.68
C GLY A 16 -5.72 -7.74 -3.20
N LEU A 17 -6.85 -8.00 -3.86
CA LEU A 17 -6.89 -8.12 -5.33
C LEU A 17 -6.53 -6.80 -6.02
N THR A 18 -7.00 -5.67 -5.50
CA THR A 18 -6.66 -4.35 -6.03
C THR A 18 -5.15 -4.10 -5.99
N ILE A 19 -4.52 -4.34 -4.85
CA ILE A 19 -3.08 -4.12 -4.69
C ILE A 19 -2.26 -5.12 -5.52
N ILE A 20 -2.69 -6.39 -5.62
CA ILE A 20 -2.06 -7.38 -6.52
C ILE A 20 -2.13 -6.88 -7.97
N ALA A 21 -3.26 -6.37 -8.41
CA ALA A 21 -3.41 -5.87 -9.78
C ALA A 21 -2.43 -4.72 -10.10
N HIS A 22 -2.22 -3.79 -9.15
CA HIS A 22 -1.22 -2.73 -9.27
C HIS A 22 0.20 -3.31 -9.34
N GLY A 23 0.56 -4.21 -8.43
CA GLY A 23 1.89 -4.84 -8.43
C GLY A 23 2.17 -5.65 -9.70
N VAL A 24 1.17 -6.40 -10.20
CA VAL A 24 1.28 -7.13 -11.48
C VAL A 24 1.44 -6.16 -12.64
N ASN A 25 0.72 -5.03 -12.65
CA ASN A 25 0.90 -4.01 -13.68
C ASN A 25 2.33 -3.44 -13.68
N HIS A 26 2.91 -3.17 -12.51
CA HIS A 26 4.31 -2.75 -12.37
C HIS A 26 5.29 -3.85 -12.82
N ALA A 27 5.04 -5.10 -12.45
CA ALA A 27 5.90 -6.23 -12.77
C ALA A 27 5.93 -6.57 -14.26
N ARG A 28 4.82 -6.38 -14.99
CA ARG A 28 4.73 -6.67 -16.44
C ARG A 28 5.67 -5.84 -17.29
N ASN A 29 6.06 -4.65 -16.83
CA ASN A 29 7.00 -3.78 -17.52
C ASN A 29 7.90 -3.05 -16.52
N LEU A 30 8.80 -3.78 -15.87
CA LEU A 30 9.69 -3.23 -14.85
C LEU A 30 10.58 -2.08 -15.37
N GLU A 31 11.04 -2.15 -16.62
CA GLU A 31 11.82 -1.08 -17.21
C GLU A 31 10.99 0.20 -17.42
N GLY A 32 9.76 0.05 -17.93
CA GLY A 32 8.81 1.15 -18.07
C GLY A 32 8.49 1.80 -16.73
N THR A 33 8.21 0.97 -15.71
CA THR A 33 7.96 1.40 -14.35
C THR A 33 9.17 2.12 -13.76
N ALA A 34 10.39 1.60 -13.98
CA ALA A 34 11.62 2.25 -13.52
C ALA A 34 11.83 3.62 -14.19
N ARG A 35 11.62 3.71 -15.51
CA ARG A 35 11.68 5.01 -16.23
C ARG A 35 10.64 5.99 -15.69
N TRP A 36 9.44 5.53 -15.39
CA TRP A 36 8.40 6.36 -14.80
C TRP A 36 8.79 6.83 -13.39
N PHE A 37 9.29 5.95 -12.51
CA PHE A 37 9.78 6.31 -11.18
C PHE A 37 10.92 7.34 -11.23
N ALA A 38 11.85 7.20 -12.19
CA ALA A 38 12.91 8.18 -12.40
C ALA A 38 12.33 9.57 -12.75
N ARG A 39 11.33 9.64 -13.64
CA ARG A 39 10.66 10.90 -14.00
C ARG A 39 9.89 11.52 -12.83
N VAL A 40 9.32 10.69 -11.96
CA VAL A 40 8.62 11.17 -10.75
C VAL A 40 9.61 11.64 -9.66
N GLY A 41 10.90 11.35 -9.80
CA GLY A 41 11.94 11.85 -8.91
C GLY A 41 12.52 10.83 -7.94
N PHE A 42 12.29 9.52 -8.15
CA PHE A 42 12.88 8.49 -7.30
C PHE A 42 14.35 8.24 -7.68
N ARG A 43 15.20 8.24 -6.65
CA ARG A 43 16.57 7.73 -6.74
C ARG A 43 16.52 6.20 -6.76
N MET A 44 17.53 5.57 -7.41
CA MET A 44 17.58 4.11 -7.56
C MET A 44 16.27 3.53 -8.18
N ALA A 45 15.71 4.21 -9.16
CA ALA A 45 14.41 3.91 -9.74
C ALA A 45 14.22 2.43 -10.15
N PRO A 46 15.21 1.70 -10.70
CA PRO A 46 15.06 0.26 -10.97
C PRO A 46 14.83 -0.59 -9.72
N VAL A 47 15.47 -0.23 -8.60
CA VAL A 47 15.27 -0.91 -7.31
C VAL A 47 13.89 -0.59 -6.78
N GLN A 48 13.49 0.68 -6.80
CA GLN A 48 12.18 1.13 -6.32
C GLN A 48 11.04 0.48 -7.11
N ALA A 49 11.17 0.34 -8.43
CA ALA A 49 10.18 -0.33 -9.27
C ALA A 49 10.01 -1.82 -8.92
N ARG A 50 11.10 -2.53 -8.67
CA ARG A 50 11.05 -3.93 -8.21
C ARG A 50 10.45 -4.05 -6.82
N MET A 51 10.88 -3.18 -5.89
CA MET A 51 10.34 -3.15 -4.52
C MET A 51 8.84 -2.90 -4.52
N SER A 52 8.35 -1.91 -5.31
CA SER A 52 6.92 -1.65 -5.45
C SER A 52 6.17 -2.90 -5.92
N ALA A 53 6.59 -3.49 -7.04
CA ALA A 53 5.94 -4.68 -7.58
C ALA A 53 5.92 -5.85 -6.57
N VAL A 54 7.05 -6.15 -5.92
CA VAL A 54 7.15 -7.24 -4.93
C VAL A 54 6.31 -6.95 -3.69
N THR A 55 6.36 -5.71 -3.18
CA THR A 55 5.58 -5.32 -2.00
C THR A 55 4.09 -5.39 -2.27
N GLU A 56 3.64 -4.88 -3.41
CA GLU A 56 2.21 -4.87 -3.75
C GLU A 56 1.67 -6.28 -3.99
N ILE A 57 2.39 -7.12 -4.74
CA ILE A 57 1.98 -8.52 -4.96
C ILE A 57 2.02 -9.29 -3.64
N GLY A 58 3.10 -9.15 -2.88
CA GLY A 58 3.29 -9.87 -1.61
C GLY A 58 2.28 -9.45 -0.55
N ALA A 59 2.18 -8.15 -0.27
CA ALA A 59 1.24 -7.63 0.72
C ALA A 59 -0.21 -7.89 0.33
N GLY A 60 -0.57 -7.71 -0.94
CA GLY A 60 -1.90 -8.01 -1.44
C GLY A 60 -2.25 -9.49 -1.29
N SER A 61 -1.30 -10.41 -1.59
CA SER A 61 -1.49 -11.86 -1.44
C SER A 61 -1.63 -12.27 0.02
N LEU A 62 -0.78 -11.74 0.91
CA LEU A 62 -0.87 -11.98 2.35
C LEU A 62 -2.21 -11.49 2.91
N LEU A 63 -2.65 -10.29 2.49
CA LEU A 63 -3.92 -9.74 2.92
C LEU A 63 -5.10 -10.58 2.42
N LEU A 64 -5.06 -11.03 1.17
CA LEU A 64 -6.10 -11.85 0.56
C LEU A 64 -6.36 -13.12 1.39
N VAL A 65 -5.30 -13.84 1.76
CA VAL A 65 -5.42 -15.06 2.57
C VAL A 65 -5.53 -14.79 4.08
N GLY A 66 -5.28 -13.54 4.52
CA GLY A 66 -5.30 -13.14 5.92
C GLY A 66 -4.13 -13.71 6.73
N LEU A 67 -2.94 -13.69 6.15
CA LEU A 67 -1.71 -14.10 6.80
C LEU A 67 -0.84 -12.88 7.11
N LEU A 68 -0.35 -12.80 8.36
CA LEU A 68 0.39 -11.64 8.86
C LEU A 68 -0.35 -10.34 8.59
N THR A 69 -1.67 -10.36 8.82
CA THR A 69 -2.60 -9.30 8.38
C THR A 69 -2.17 -7.88 8.73
N PRO A 70 -1.73 -7.56 9.98
CA PRO A 70 -1.29 -6.20 10.30
C PRO A 70 -0.04 -5.77 9.52
N LEU A 71 0.90 -6.69 9.27
CA LEU A 71 2.12 -6.41 8.50
C LEU A 71 1.80 -6.20 7.02
N ALA A 72 0.93 -7.03 6.44
CA ALA A 72 0.46 -6.86 5.07
C ALA A 72 -0.24 -5.51 4.88
N ALA A 73 -1.12 -5.15 5.81
CA ALA A 73 -1.78 -3.85 5.81
C ALA A 73 -0.80 -2.68 5.97
N ALA A 74 0.20 -2.80 6.85
CA ALA A 74 1.26 -1.80 7.02
C ALA A 74 2.07 -1.58 5.75
N ALA A 75 2.39 -2.64 5.01
CA ALA A 75 3.07 -2.53 3.72
C ALA A 75 2.21 -1.79 2.67
N ILE A 76 0.90 -2.03 2.67
CA ILE A 76 -0.04 -1.29 1.82
C ILE A 76 -0.08 0.19 2.22
N ILE A 77 -0.17 0.51 3.52
CA ILE A 77 -0.14 1.89 4.02
C ILE A 77 1.16 2.59 3.58
N ALA A 78 2.31 1.91 3.69
CA ALA A 78 3.59 2.45 3.25
C ALA A 78 3.57 2.78 1.74
N THR A 79 3.09 1.87 0.90
CA THR A 79 2.96 2.06 -0.54
C THR A 79 2.03 3.23 -0.88
N MET A 80 0.87 3.31 -0.23
CA MET A 80 -0.09 4.41 -0.43
C MET A 80 0.48 5.75 0.04
N THR A 81 1.25 5.77 1.14
CA THR A 81 1.95 6.96 1.63
C THR A 81 2.97 7.46 0.60
N VAL A 82 3.73 6.54 0.01
CA VAL A 82 4.70 6.87 -1.04
C VAL A 82 3.99 7.43 -2.27
N ALA A 83 2.93 6.80 -2.74
CA ALA A 83 2.13 7.26 -3.88
C ALA A 83 1.51 8.63 -3.62
N ALA A 84 0.89 8.82 -2.45
CA ALA A 84 0.34 10.10 -2.03
C ALA A 84 1.41 11.21 -2.03
N GLY A 85 2.54 10.94 -1.38
CA GLY A 85 3.60 11.92 -1.18
C GLY A 85 4.39 12.29 -2.42
N SER A 86 4.58 11.36 -3.37
CA SER A 86 5.39 11.58 -4.57
C SER A 86 4.59 12.06 -5.79
N ILE A 87 3.32 11.70 -5.89
CA ILE A 87 2.51 11.88 -7.09
C ILE A 87 1.23 12.64 -6.79
N HIS A 88 0.32 12.02 -6.03
CA HIS A 88 -1.09 12.42 -5.99
C HIS A 88 -1.36 13.73 -5.25
N ARG A 89 -0.60 14.07 -4.20
CA ARG A 89 -0.81 15.31 -3.41
C ARG A 89 -0.73 16.59 -4.23
N PHE A 90 -0.04 16.56 -5.37
CA PHE A 90 0.14 17.73 -6.23
C PHE A 90 -1.01 17.93 -7.21
N ASN A 91 -1.89 16.94 -7.36
CA ASN A 91 -2.99 16.93 -8.32
C ASN A 91 -4.34 17.32 -7.69
N GLY A 92 -4.34 17.69 -6.38
CA GLY A 92 -5.55 17.98 -5.62
C GLY A 92 -6.19 16.72 -5.04
N PHE A 93 -7.39 16.85 -4.45
CA PHE A 93 -8.06 15.76 -3.75
C PHE A 93 -8.67 14.74 -4.71
N PHE A 94 -9.51 15.19 -5.64
CA PHE A 94 -10.39 14.32 -6.44
C PHE A 94 -9.67 13.47 -7.46
N ILE A 95 -10.06 12.18 -7.55
CA ILE A 95 -9.47 11.19 -8.45
C ILE A 95 -9.60 11.56 -9.93
N PHE A 96 -10.67 12.27 -10.32
CA PHE A 96 -10.92 12.69 -11.71
C PHE A 96 -10.08 13.92 -12.14
N ARG A 97 -9.25 14.49 -11.28
CA ARG A 97 -8.30 15.54 -11.64
C ARG A 97 -7.21 14.98 -12.57
N LYS A 98 -6.70 15.81 -13.49
CA LYS A 98 -5.58 15.43 -14.34
C LYS A 98 -4.37 15.00 -13.48
N GLY A 99 -3.91 13.78 -13.69
CA GLY A 99 -2.84 13.17 -12.90
C GLY A 99 -3.31 12.46 -11.63
N GLU A 100 -4.64 12.34 -11.43
CA GLU A 100 -5.30 11.67 -10.31
C GLU A 100 -4.97 12.27 -8.93
N GLY A 101 -5.98 12.75 -8.23
CA GLY A 101 -5.84 13.29 -6.88
C GLY A 101 -5.59 12.18 -5.83
N TRP A 102 -5.36 12.61 -4.58
CA TRP A 102 -4.99 11.69 -3.49
C TRP A 102 -6.17 11.00 -2.80
N GLU A 103 -7.41 11.19 -3.27
CA GLU A 103 -8.64 10.60 -2.73
C GLU A 103 -8.53 9.07 -2.60
N TYR A 104 -8.16 8.41 -3.68
CA TYR A 104 -8.08 6.94 -3.74
C TYR A 104 -7.02 6.36 -2.80
N VAL A 105 -5.80 6.90 -2.84
CA VAL A 105 -4.71 6.42 -1.98
C VAL A 105 -5.00 6.68 -0.50
N ASN A 106 -5.72 7.77 -0.18
CA ASN A 106 -6.18 8.08 1.16
C ASN A 106 -7.21 7.05 1.66
N MET A 107 -8.23 6.75 0.84
CA MET A 107 -9.24 5.75 1.19
C MET A 107 -8.62 4.38 1.40
N LEU A 108 -7.72 3.94 0.53
CA LEU A 108 -7.02 2.67 0.70
C LEU A 108 -6.16 2.63 1.97
N SER A 109 -5.49 3.74 2.31
CA SER A 109 -4.70 3.83 3.54
C SER A 109 -5.55 3.63 4.79
N TRP A 110 -6.72 4.29 4.85
CA TRP A 110 -7.62 4.15 5.99
C TRP A 110 -8.24 2.76 6.09
N VAL A 111 -8.66 2.18 4.97
CA VAL A 111 -9.19 0.80 4.95
C VAL A 111 -8.10 -0.18 5.40
N ALA A 112 -6.88 -0.05 4.90
CA ALA A 112 -5.76 -0.88 5.33
C ALA A 112 -5.45 -0.67 6.83
N PHE A 113 -5.53 0.56 7.36
CA PHE A 113 -5.34 0.83 8.77
C PHE A 113 -6.41 0.16 9.64
N VAL A 114 -7.68 0.22 9.23
CA VAL A 114 -8.76 -0.49 9.94
C VAL A 114 -8.50 -2.00 9.94
N ILE A 115 -8.09 -2.57 8.80
CA ILE A 115 -7.76 -4.01 8.72
C ILE A 115 -6.54 -4.33 9.61
N ALA A 116 -5.51 -3.47 9.65
CA ALA A 116 -4.37 -3.65 10.55
C ALA A 116 -4.81 -3.69 12.00
N TRP A 117 -5.69 -2.77 12.41
CA TRP A 117 -6.17 -2.66 13.79
C TRP A 117 -7.08 -3.84 14.20
N THR A 118 -8.06 -4.17 13.37
CA THR A 118 -9.07 -5.21 13.68
C THR A 118 -8.55 -6.63 13.44
N GLY A 119 -7.43 -6.76 12.70
CA GLY A 119 -6.93 -8.06 12.24
C GLY A 119 -7.73 -8.64 11.08
N GLY A 120 -7.39 -9.87 10.72
CA GLY A 120 -7.98 -10.55 9.55
C GLY A 120 -9.38 -11.15 9.76
N GLY A 121 -9.90 -11.15 11.00
CA GLY A 121 -11.19 -11.78 11.34
C GLY A 121 -11.11 -13.31 11.37
N ARG A 122 -12.27 -13.95 11.57
CA ARG A 122 -12.39 -15.41 11.77
C ARG A 122 -11.89 -16.23 10.56
N TYR A 123 -12.03 -15.69 9.36
CA TYR A 123 -11.66 -16.37 8.10
C TYR A 123 -10.23 -16.08 7.63
N ALA A 124 -9.37 -15.59 8.53
CA ALA A 124 -7.97 -15.35 8.24
C ALA A 124 -7.10 -16.57 8.59
N LEU A 125 -6.03 -16.80 7.82
CA LEU A 125 -5.03 -17.80 8.17
C LEU A 125 -4.35 -17.51 9.50
N ASP A 126 -4.16 -16.24 9.87
CA ASP A 126 -3.67 -15.84 11.20
C ASP A 126 -4.43 -16.54 12.31
N ARG A 127 -5.77 -16.56 12.21
CA ARG A 127 -6.64 -17.20 13.20
C ARG A 127 -6.42 -18.72 13.27
N THR A 128 -6.29 -19.36 12.11
CA THR A 128 -6.10 -20.81 12.01
C THR A 128 -4.73 -21.23 12.54
N LEU A 129 -3.71 -20.39 12.33
CA LEU A 129 -2.35 -20.63 12.76
C LEU A 129 -2.05 -20.13 14.20
N GLY A 130 -3.04 -19.53 14.86
CA GLY A 130 -2.86 -18.97 16.21
C GLY A 130 -1.97 -17.74 16.26
N ILE A 131 -1.74 -17.06 15.12
CA ILE A 131 -0.94 -15.83 15.05
C ILE A 131 -1.79 -14.66 15.58
N ASN A 132 -1.29 -14.01 16.62
CA ASN A 132 -1.95 -12.86 17.24
C ASN A 132 -0.93 -11.77 17.56
N PHE A 133 -1.14 -10.59 16.98
CA PHE A 133 -0.28 -9.43 17.23
C PHE A 133 -0.73 -8.62 18.45
N GLY A 134 -1.92 -8.90 19.00
CA GLY A 134 -2.49 -8.18 20.15
C GLY A 134 -3.10 -6.82 19.78
N GLU A 135 -3.96 -6.33 20.66
CA GLU A 135 -4.79 -5.14 20.41
C GLU A 135 -3.96 -3.84 20.33
N VAL A 136 -2.87 -3.77 21.06
CA VAL A 136 -1.98 -2.59 21.09
C VAL A 136 -1.01 -2.59 19.92
N TRP A 137 -0.40 -3.74 19.60
CA TRP A 137 0.62 -3.82 18.57
C TRP A 137 0.05 -3.74 17.16
N SER A 138 -1.14 -4.24 16.93
CA SER A 138 -1.78 -4.24 15.61
C SER A 138 -1.91 -2.83 15.00
N PRO A 139 -2.49 -1.81 15.68
CA PRO A 139 -2.53 -0.46 15.15
C PRO A 139 -1.14 0.20 15.09
N LEU A 140 -0.24 -0.12 16.03
CA LEU A 140 1.14 0.41 15.97
C LEU A 140 1.90 -0.09 14.74
N ILE A 141 1.69 -1.35 14.33
CA ILE A 141 2.24 -1.88 13.07
C ILE A 141 1.67 -1.10 11.87
N GLY A 142 0.37 -0.80 11.87
CA GLY A 142 -0.24 0.04 10.84
C GLY A 142 0.40 1.44 10.76
N LEU A 143 0.62 2.09 11.91
CA LEU A 143 1.33 3.38 12.00
C LEU A 143 2.80 3.28 11.58
N ALA A 144 3.47 2.17 11.87
CA ALA A 144 4.83 1.92 11.39
C ALA A 144 4.88 1.86 9.86
N GLY A 145 3.83 1.38 9.19
CA GLY A 145 3.68 1.44 7.74
C GLY A 145 3.70 2.88 7.21
N LEU A 146 2.97 3.80 7.85
CA LEU A 146 3.02 5.23 7.53
C LEU A 146 4.44 5.80 7.68
N ALA A 147 5.09 5.51 8.82
CA ALA A 147 6.45 5.96 9.08
C ALA A 147 7.46 5.41 8.05
N ALA A 148 7.31 4.14 7.65
CA ALA A 148 8.13 3.51 6.61
C ALA A 148 7.95 4.20 5.24
N GLY A 149 6.73 4.51 4.85
CA GLY A 149 6.45 5.25 3.60
C GLY A 149 7.04 6.66 3.61
N VAL A 150 6.91 7.38 4.72
CA VAL A 150 7.55 8.69 4.91
C VAL A 150 9.08 8.57 4.86
N GLY A 151 9.65 7.58 5.54
CA GLY A 151 11.09 7.29 5.50
C GLY A 151 11.59 7.02 4.08
N GLN A 152 10.86 6.22 3.30
CA GLN A 152 11.18 5.95 1.91
C GLN A 152 11.19 7.23 1.07
N LEU A 153 10.21 8.12 1.25
CA LEU A 153 10.16 9.42 0.58
C LEU A 153 11.36 10.29 0.96
N ILE A 154 11.69 10.39 2.23
CA ILE A 154 12.82 11.20 2.70
C ILE A 154 14.15 10.70 2.13
N LEU A 155 14.34 9.40 2.07
CA LEU A 155 15.60 8.79 1.65
C LEU A 155 15.77 8.75 0.13
N PHE A 156 14.68 8.45 -0.61
CA PHE A 156 14.79 8.07 -2.02
C PHE A 156 14.04 8.97 -2.99
N TRP A 157 13.25 9.94 -2.53
CA TRP A 157 12.48 10.78 -3.43
C TRP A 157 12.92 12.24 -3.35
N ARG A 158 12.94 12.90 -4.50
CA ARG A 158 13.12 14.35 -4.63
C ARG A 158 12.17 14.87 -5.69
N ARG A 159 11.48 15.97 -5.38
CA ARG A 159 10.59 16.59 -6.35
C ARG A 159 11.35 16.95 -7.62
N PRO A 160 10.89 16.51 -8.81
CA PRO A 160 11.51 16.92 -10.07
C PRO A 160 11.44 18.43 -10.22
N VAL A 161 12.54 19.05 -10.61
CA VAL A 161 12.55 20.45 -11.00
C VAL A 161 11.97 20.51 -12.41
N PRO A 162 10.95 21.38 -12.68
CA PRO A 162 10.48 21.58 -14.04
C PRO A 162 11.67 22.01 -14.92
N ALA A 163 11.81 21.40 -16.09
CA ALA A 163 12.79 21.87 -17.07
C ALA A 163 12.47 23.36 -17.35
N SER A 164 13.45 24.23 -17.17
CA SER A 164 13.34 25.64 -17.59
C SER A 164 13.04 25.65 -19.09
N GLN A 165 11.87 26.20 -19.45
CA GLN A 165 11.50 26.44 -20.86
C GLN A 165 12.44 27.45 -21.50
#